data_a2d5dc2f071dfba697d549cf55a5290f
#
_entry.id   a2d5dc2f071dfba697d549cf55a5290f
#
_cell.length_a   1.000
_cell.length_b   1.000
_cell.length_c   1.000
_cell.angle_alpha   90.00
_cell.angle_beta   90.00
_cell.angle_gamma   90.00
#
_symmetry.space_group_name_H-M   'P 1'
#
loop_
_entity.id
_entity.type
_entity.pdbx_description
1 polymer ?
#
loop_
_entity_poly.entity_id
_entity_poly.type
_entity_poly.pdbx_seq_one_letter_code
_entity_poly.pdbx_strand_id
1 'polypeptide(L)'
;MRGWVDVIAACGRPHQRDAAVELGAQRFTTEDREVTGAADVDLVVVLTPPASHGRLAIAALEEGKHVLLEKPLSTSLDEAKALVQMARRGPGLLLTAPFTPLSPTFQTIARHIRRGDIGTPCSARARYGWSGPWWSEWFYKPGGGCLFDLGVYSIASLTGLLGPARRVMAMTSVALPDRQVADRTVRVEVEDNAQVIIELGSGALAVITTGFTLQQYRSPALEVYGSTGAVQMLGDDWDPEGYELWRNDAGAWQVFKETAPDWPWTDGLRHLVECIRDGTKPCLTPEHAYHVLEVLLAAQRSGKERQSIDVTSSFDPLNLGDAGPTEAAHLVHDRTREHSPPAAGATGAGSD
;
A
#
# COMPACT_ATOMS: atom_id res chain seq x y z
N MET A 1 -13.88 -6.27 17.63
CA MET A 1 -14.46 -7.22 16.66
C MET A 1 -15.12 -8.46 17.28
N ARG A 2 -14.81 -8.84 18.54
CA ARG A 2 -15.53 -9.93 19.21
C ARG A 2 -17.03 -9.62 19.23
N GLY A 3 -17.85 -10.56 18.74
CA GLY A 3 -19.30 -10.41 18.60
C GLY A 3 -19.80 -9.97 17.21
N TRP A 4 -18.88 -9.68 16.24
CA TRP A 4 -19.23 -9.38 14.85
C TRP A 4 -18.86 -10.52 13.89
N VAL A 5 -17.86 -11.30 14.26
CA VAL A 5 -17.37 -12.45 13.50
C VAL A 5 -17.03 -13.60 14.43
N ASP A 6 -17.30 -14.81 13.96
CA ASP A 6 -16.89 -16.07 14.58
C ASP A 6 -15.81 -16.72 13.70
N VAL A 7 -14.75 -17.22 14.31
CA VAL A 7 -13.71 -17.97 13.59
C VAL A 7 -14.14 -19.43 13.49
N ILE A 8 -14.82 -19.77 12.39
CA ILE A 8 -15.38 -21.11 12.18
C ILE A 8 -14.29 -22.12 11.92
N ALA A 9 -13.32 -21.80 11.07
CA ALA A 9 -12.28 -22.72 10.68
C ALA A 9 -10.92 -22.01 10.52
N ALA A 10 -9.85 -22.71 10.85
CA ALA A 10 -8.50 -22.31 10.52
C ALA A 10 -7.81 -23.42 9.71
N CYS A 11 -7.10 -23.03 8.65
CA CYS A 11 -6.25 -23.92 7.87
C CYS A 11 -4.79 -23.52 8.04
N GLY A 12 -3.93 -24.48 8.35
CA GLY A 12 -2.51 -24.21 8.55
C GLY A 12 -1.66 -25.48 8.69
N ARG A 13 -0.42 -25.32 9.09
CA ARG A 13 0.48 -26.45 9.33
C ARG A 13 0.09 -27.15 10.64
N PRO A 14 0.33 -28.47 10.79
CA PRO A 14 -0.08 -29.24 11.96
C PRO A 14 0.29 -28.62 13.33
N HIS A 15 1.48 -28.03 13.43
CA HIS A 15 1.97 -27.39 14.66
C HIS A 15 1.24 -26.08 15.04
N GLN A 16 0.40 -25.54 14.16
CA GLN A 16 -0.37 -24.31 14.39
C GLN A 16 -1.76 -24.60 14.99
N ARG A 17 -2.14 -25.88 15.11
CA ARG A 17 -3.47 -26.29 15.59
C ARG A 17 -3.83 -25.70 16.96
N ASP A 18 -2.93 -25.88 17.93
CA ASP A 18 -3.22 -25.46 19.31
C ASP A 18 -3.38 -23.95 19.40
N ALA A 19 -2.53 -23.19 18.75
CA ALA A 19 -2.64 -21.73 18.66
C ALA A 19 -3.94 -21.29 17.95
N ALA A 20 -4.35 -21.96 16.89
CA ALA A 20 -5.60 -21.65 16.20
C ALA A 20 -6.83 -21.86 17.10
N VAL A 21 -6.88 -22.95 17.84
CA VAL A 21 -7.95 -23.25 18.79
C VAL A 21 -7.95 -22.24 19.96
N GLU A 22 -6.79 -21.93 20.50
CA GLU A 22 -6.65 -20.92 21.57
C GLU A 22 -7.15 -19.54 21.13
N LEU A 23 -6.92 -19.18 19.87
CA LEU A 23 -7.41 -17.94 19.26
C LEU A 23 -8.89 -17.98 18.88
N GLY A 24 -9.58 -19.11 19.08
CA GLY A 24 -11.03 -19.23 18.96
C GLY A 24 -11.53 -19.94 17.71
N ALA A 25 -10.65 -20.59 16.92
CA ALA A 25 -11.11 -21.41 15.80
C ALA A 25 -11.91 -22.63 16.30
N GLN A 26 -13.13 -22.80 15.79
CA GLN A 26 -14.01 -23.90 16.18
C GLN A 26 -13.50 -25.25 15.60
N ARG A 27 -12.83 -25.21 14.42
CA ARG A 27 -12.16 -26.38 13.84
C ARG A 27 -10.83 -25.97 13.19
N PHE A 28 -9.95 -26.95 13.07
CA PHE A 28 -8.66 -26.79 12.41
C PHE A 28 -8.44 -27.91 11.39
N THR A 29 -7.92 -27.53 10.21
CA THR A 29 -7.57 -28.44 9.12
C THR A 29 -6.20 -28.13 8.53
N THR A 30 -5.64 -29.08 7.76
CA THR A 30 -4.47 -28.85 6.91
C THR A 30 -4.84 -28.73 5.42
N GLU A 31 -6.12 -28.93 5.10
CA GLU A 31 -6.67 -28.95 3.74
C GLU A 31 -7.44 -27.65 3.48
N ASP A 32 -6.93 -26.81 2.61
CA ASP A 32 -7.51 -25.48 2.31
C ASP A 32 -8.95 -25.56 1.76
N ARG A 33 -9.28 -26.60 1.02
CA ARG A 33 -10.64 -26.84 0.48
C ARG A 33 -11.70 -27.05 1.55
N GLU A 34 -11.31 -27.51 2.73
CA GLU A 34 -12.23 -27.66 3.86
C GLU A 34 -12.60 -26.31 4.48
N VAL A 35 -11.90 -25.24 4.12
CA VAL A 35 -12.24 -23.86 4.48
C VAL A 35 -12.90 -23.14 3.32
N THR A 36 -12.28 -23.16 2.15
CA THR A 36 -12.81 -22.43 0.98
C THR A 36 -14.15 -22.99 0.49
N GLY A 37 -14.40 -24.30 0.60
CA GLY A 37 -15.65 -24.96 0.22
C GLY A 37 -16.67 -25.14 1.35
N ALA A 38 -16.39 -24.70 2.58
CA ALA A 38 -17.27 -24.93 3.74
C ALA A 38 -18.56 -24.08 3.66
N ALA A 39 -19.73 -24.72 3.80
CA ALA A 39 -21.02 -24.03 3.69
C ALA A 39 -21.30 -23.05 4.85
N ASP A 40 -20.64 -23.21 5.99
CA ASP A 40 -20.79 -22.40 7.20
C ASP A 40 -19.71 -21.28 7.31
N VAL A 41 -18.94 -21.03 6.22
CA VAL A 41 -17.95 -19.95 6.14
C VAL A 41 -18.44 -18.92 5.11
N ASP A 42 -18.64 -17.68 5.54
CA ASP A 42 -19.06 -16.57 4.70
C ASP A 42 -17.88 -15.78 4.13
N LEU A 43 -16.80 -15.65 4.91
CA LEU A 43 -15.61 -14.86 4.61
C LEU A 43 -14.35 -15.71 4.81
N VAL A 44 -13.48 -15.74 3.78
CA VAL A 44 -12.16 -16.38 3.85
C VAL A 44 -11.09 -15.30 3.95
N VAL A 45 -10.22 -15.43 4.96
CA VAL A 45 -9.03 -14.57 5.15
C VAL A 45 -7.80 -15.34 4.71
N VAL A 46 -7.12 -14.87 3.66
CA VAL A 46 -5.94 -15.53 3.06
C VAL A 46 -4.67 -14.81 3.53
N LEU A 47 -3.90 -15.48 4.40
CA LEU A 47 -2.65 -14.99 5.01
C LEU A 47 -1.44 -15.88 4.65
N THR A 48 -1.51 -16.55 3.54
CA THR A 48 -0.51 -17.50 3.08
C THR A 48 0.65 -16.80 2.33
N PRO A 49 1.72 -17.51 1.93
CA PRO A 49 2.71 -16.94 1.02
C PRO A 49 2.11 -16.52 -0.33
N PRO A 50 2.62 -15.46 -0.97
CA PRO A 50 2.05 -14.85 -2.18
C PRO A 50 1.73 -15.81 -3.33
N ALA A 51 2.55 -16.85 -3.51
CA ALA A 51 2.37 -17.84 -4.58
C ALA A 51 1.05 -18.63 -4.52
N SER A 52 0.37 -18.65 -3.37
CA SER A 52 -0.92 -19.31 -3.18
C SER A 52 -2.12 -18.37 -3.16
N HIS A 53 -1.90 -17.05 -3.14
CA HIS A 53 -2.94 -16.03 -3.02
C HIS A 53 -4.02 -16.17 -4.10
N GLY A 54 -3.60 -16.16 -5.37
CA GLY A 54 -4.53 -16.23 -6.50
C GLY A 54 -5.40 -17.47 -6.44
N ARG A 55 -4.80 -18.64 -6.30
CA ARG A 55 -5.51 -19.92 -6.25
C ARG A 55 -6.53 -20.00 -5.11
N LEU A 56 -6.14 -19.59 -3.89
CA LEU A 56 -7.02 -19.66 -2.72
C LEU A 56 -8.17 -18.67 -2.79
N ALA A 57 -7.90 -17.45 -3.24
CA ALA A 57 -8.91 -16.42 -3.40
C ALA A 57 -9.90 -16.79 -4.51
N ILE A 58 -9.44 -17.35 -5.64
CA ILE A 58 -10.29 -17.87 -6.71
C ILE A 58 -11.21 -18.95 -6.15
N ALA A 59 -10.67 -19.97 -5.46
CA ALA A 59 -11.46 -21.07 -4.91
C ALA A 59 -12.56 -20.57 -3.94
N ALA A 60 -12.29 -19.56 -3.12
CA ALA A 60 -13.27 -19.00 -2.22
C ALA A 60 -14.35 -18.17 -2.96
N LEU A 61 -13.95 -17.38 -3.96
CA LEU A 61 -14.89 -16.56 -4.76
C LEU A 61 -15.80 -17.44 -5.64
N GLU A 62 -15.31 -18.59 -6.15
CA GLU A 62 -16.11 -19.57 -6.90
C GLU A 62 -17.27 -20.14 -6.05
N GLU A 63 -17.02 -20.31 -4.75
CA GLU A 63 -18.04 -20.73 -3.78
C GLU A 63 -18.91 -19.56 -3.28
N GLY A 64 -18.78 -18.38 -3.90
CA GLY A 64 -19.57 -17.19 -3.56
C GLY A 64 -19.17 -16.51 -2.25
N LYS A 65 -18.03 -16.86 -1.65
CA LYS A 65 -17.57 -16.30 -0.38
C LYS A 65 -16.92 -14.93 -0.57
N HIS A 66 -16.97 -14.12 0.48
CA HIS A 66 -16.16 -12.92 0.57
C HIS A 66 -14.69 -13.29 0.83
N VAL A 67 -13.77 -12.45 0.37
CA VAL A 67 -12.32 -12.72 0.53
C VAL A 67 -11.60 -11.47 1.03
N LEU A 68 -10.86 -11.61 2.11
CA LEU A 68 -9.80 -10.69 2.51
C LEU A 68 -8.47 -11.35 2.19
N LEU A 69 -7.65 -10.66 1.40
CA LEU A 69 -6.42 -11.22 0.85
C LEU A 69 -5.21 -10.37 1.26
N GLU A 70 -4.17 -11.02 1.77
CA GLU A 70 -2.89 -10.35 1.99
C GLU A 70 -2.24 -9.91 0.66
N LYS A 71 -1.36 -8.90 0.80
CA LYS A 71 -0.59 -8.36 -0.32
C LYS A 71 0.58 -9.30 -0.72
N PRO A 72 0.97 -9.27 -1.98
CA PRO A 72 0.27 -8.69 -3.13
C PRO A 72 -0.95 -9.52 -3.54
N LEU A 73 -1.83 -8.96 -4.37
CA LEU A 73 -3.03 -9.64 -4.88
C LEU A 73 -2.74 -11.04 -5.44
N SER A 74 -1.65 -11.18 -6.18
CA SER A 74 -1.11 -12.42 -6.75
C SER A 74 0.35 -12.19 -7.14
N THR A 75 1.01 -13.22 -7.64
CA THR A 75 2.32 -13.14 -8.31
C THR A 75 2.20 -13.19 -9.84
N SER A 76 0.97 -13.29 -10.36
CA SER A 76 0.64 -13.41 -11.80
C SER A 76 -0.46 -12.44 -12.19
N LEU A 77 -0.26 -11.70 -13.30
CA LEU A 77 -1.30 -10.83 -13.86
C LEU A 77 -2.51 -11.61 -14.36
N ASP A 78 -2.33 -12.83 -14.85
CA ASP A 78 -3.46 -13.65 -15.33
C ASP A 78 -4.35 -14.08 -14.16
N GLU A 79 -3.79 -14.55 -13.06
CA GLU A 79 -4.56 -14.87 -11.85
C GLU A 79 -5.22 -13.62 -11.27
N ALA A 80 -4.50 -12.50 -11.18
CA ALA A 80 -5.03 -11.24 -10.69
C ALA A 80 -6.20 -10.73 -11.57
N LYS A 81 -6.11 -10.91 -12.90
CA LYS A 81 -7.18 -10.57 -13.83
C LYS A 81 -8.42 -11.44 -13.61
N ALA A 82 -8.22 -12.74 -13.38
CA ALA A 82 -9.32 -13.65 -13.06
C ALA A 82 -10.01 -13.23 -11.76
N LEU A 83 -9.25 -12.90 -10.71
CA LEU A 83 -9.77 -12.41 -9.43
C LEU A 83 -10.63 -11.15 -9.59
N VAL A 84 -10.14 -10.15 -10.34
CA VAL A 84 -10.91 -8.92 -10.62
C VAL A 84 -12.21 -9.24 -11.35
N GLN A 85 -12.17 -10.14 -12.35
CA GLN A 85 -13.36 -10.53 -13.09
C GLN A 85 -14.39 -11.26 -12.21
N MET A 86 -13.94 -12.14 -11.32
CA MET A 86 -14.80 -12.86 -10.40
C MET A 86 -15.43 -11.93 -9.37
N ALA A 87 -14.64 -11.04 -8.76
CA ALA A 87 -15.14 -10.04 -7.82
C ALA A 87 -16.16 -9.08 -8.44
N ARG A 88 -16.05 -8.80 -9.76
CA ARG A 88 -17.04 -7.99 -10.50
C ARG A 88 -18.36 -8.70 -10.75
N ARG A 89 -18.35 -10.01 -10.97
CA ARG A 89 -19.50 -10.80 -11.44
C ARG A 89 -20.16 -11.62 -10.34
N GLY A 90 -19.41 -12.00 -9.35
CA GLY A 90 -19.87 -12.86 -8.24
C GLY A 90 -20.52 -12.06 -7.11
N PRO A 91 -21.14 -12.75 -6.17
CA PRO A 91 -21.70 -12.14 -4.96
C PRO A 91 -20.63 -11.81 -3.91
N GLY A 92 -19.46 -12.46 -3.97
CA GLY A 92 -18.39 -12.30 -3.01
C GLY A 92 -17.62 -10.99 -3.21
N LEU A 93 -17.39 -10.24 -2.13
CA LEU A 93 -16.52 -9.08 -2.12
C LEU A 93 -15.06 -9.54 -2.00
N LEU A 94 -14.14 -8.86 -2.68
CA LEU A 94 -12.69 -9.05 -2.57
C LEU A 94 -12.06 -7.76 -2.06
N LEU A 95 -11.34 -7.85 -0.96
CA LEU A 95 -10.53 -6.77 -0.40
C LEU A 95 -9.09 -7.25 -0.24
N THR A 96 -8.13 -6.48 -0.75
CA THR A 96 -6.70 -6.83 -0.71
C THR A 96 -5.90 -5.78 0.06
N ALA A 97 -4.99 -6.24 0.93
CA ALA A 97 -3.98 -5.37 1.54
C ALA A 97 -3.06 -4.75 0.45
N PRO A 98 -2.38 -3.62 0.76
CA PRO A 98 -2.25 -2.98 2.07
C PRO A 98 -3.44 -2.09 2.42
N PHE A 99 -3.70 -1.93 3.72
CA PHE A 99 -4.86 -1.18 4.22
C PHE A 99 -4.53 0.23 4.69
N THR A 100 -3.32 0.73 4.47
CA THR A 100 -2.92 2.12 4.75
C THR A 100 -3.94 3.15 4.27
N PRO A 101 -4.59 3.00 3.09
CA PRO A 101 -5.61 3.95 2.65
C PRO A 101 -6.88 3.99 3.52
N LEU A 102 -7.05 3.07 4.45
CA LEU A 102 -8.12 3.10 5.45
C LEU A 102 -7.76 3.94 6.69
N SER A 103 -6.49 4.28 6.89
CA SER A 103 -6.08 5.07 8.05
C SER A 103 -6.66 6.49 8.02
N PRO A 104 -7.04 7.05 9.17
CA PRO A 104 -7.55 8.41 9.26
C PRO A 104 -6.57 9.45 8.71
N THR A 105 -5.28 9.29 8.98
CA THR A 105 -4.20 10.13 8.43
C THR A 105 -4.21 10.12 6.91
N PHE A 106 -4.18 8.95 6.27
CA PHE A 106 -4.18 8.83 4.82
C PHE A 106 -5.44 9.44 4.18
N GLN A 107 -6.61 9.16 4.74
CA GLN A 107 -7.89 9.71 4.26
C GLN A 107 -7.92 11.24 4.38
N THR A 108 -7.31 11.80 5.43
CA THR A 108 -7.21 13.26 5.59
C THR A 108 -6.25 13.86 4.57
N ILE A 109 -5.10 13.25 4.31
CA ILE A 109 -4.17 13.65 3.24
C ILE A 109 -4.89 13.63 1.88
N ALA A 110 -5.60 12.54 1.56
CA ALA A 110 -6.38 12.43 0.33
C ALA A 110 -7.42 13.55 0.19
N ARG A 111 -8.05 13.95 1.29
CA ARG A 111 -9.01 15.05 1.32
C ARG A 111 -8.34 16.40 1.05
N HIS A 112 -7.18 16.69 1.63
CA HIS A 112 -6.41 17.92 1.35
C HIS A 112 -6.05 18.01 -0.14
N ILE A 113 -5.58 16.88 -0.74
CA ILE A 113 -5.27 16.81 -2.16
C ILE A 113 -6.52 17.08 -3.02
N ARG A 114 -7.63 16.41 -2.73
CA ARG A 114 -8.90 16.56 -3.49
C ARG A 114 -9.50 17.97 -3.38
N ARG A 115 -9.34 18.64 -2.24
CA ARG A 115 -9.80 20.03 -2.04
C ARG A 115 -8.91 21.06 -2.72
N GLY A 116 -7.73 20.65 -3.20
CA GLY A 116 -6.75 21.54 -3.80
C GLY A 116 -5.97 22.38 -2.78
N ASP A 117 -5.89 21.96 -1.52
CA ASP A 117 -5.18 22.70 -0.46
C ASP A 117 -3.69 22.85 -0.75
N ILE A 118 -3.11 21.98 -1.58
CA ILE A 118 -1.74 22.06 -2.07
C ILE A 118 -1.66 22.45 -3.55
N GLY A 119 -2.77 22.79 -4.20
CA GLY A 119 -2.89 23.00 -5.64
C GLY A 119 -2.83 21.69 -6.43
N THR A 120 -2.34 21.76 -7.66
CA THR A 120 -2.18 20.57 -8.52
C THR A 120 -0.96 19.76 -8.11
N PRO A 121 -1.09 18.47 -7.78
CA PRO A 121 0.06 17.60 -7.48
C PRO A 121 1.01 17.52 -8.68
N CYS A 122 2.29 17.78 -8.45
CA CYS A 122 3.34 17.82 -9.48
C CYS A 122 4.38 16.72 -9.27
N SER A 123 4.71 16.41 -8.01
CA SER A 123 5.71 15.42 -7.65
C SER A 123 5.36 14.74 -6.35
N ALA A 124 5.83 13.51 -6.17
CA ALA A 124 5.66 12.76 -4.93
C ALA A 124 6.88 11.90 -4.62
N ARG A 125 7.04 11.55 -3.36
CA ARG A 125 8.04 10.59 -2.91
C ARG A 125 7.42 9.63 -1.91
N ALA A 126 7.87 8.38 -1.94
CA ALA A 126 7.57 7.41 -0.90
C ALA A 126 8.85 6.65 -0.52
N ARG A 127 8.92 6.29 0.74
CA ARG A 127 10.02 5.49 1.27
C ARG A 127 9.49 4.47 2.24
N TYR A 128 9.88 3.22 2.03
CA TYR A 128 9.63 2.16 2.97
C TYR A 128 10.74 1.11 2.88
N GLY A 129 11.41 0.87 4.00
CA GLY A 129 12.52 -0.07 4.06
C GLY A 129 13.05 -0.28 5.47
N TRP A 130 13.79 -1.35 5.65
CA TRP A 130 14.44 -1.74 6.90
C TRP A 130 15.58 -2.71 6.62
N SER A 131 16.16 -3.31 7.67
CA SER A 131 17.32 -4.20 7.56
C SER A 131 17.01 -5.57 6.92
N GLY A 132 15.75 -5.89 6.72
CA GLY A 132 15.27 -7.11 6.06
C GLY A 132 14.84 -8.23 7.00
N PRO A 133 13.98 -9.15 6.52
CA PRO A 133 13.45 -10.26 7.29
C PRO A 133 14.52 -11.28 7.70
N TRP A 134 14.51 -11.67 8.97
CA TRP A 134 15.45 -12.64 9.54
C TRP A 134 14.78 -13.99 9.89
N TRP A 135 13.46 -14.11 9.72
CA TRP A 135 12.69 -15.28 10.16
C TRP A 135 12.29 -16.24 9.04
N SER A 136 12.34 -15.81 7.76
CA SER A 136 11.96 -16.66 6.64
C SER A 136 12.75 -16.35 5.37
N GLU A 137 13.21 -17.38 4.68
CA GLU A 137 14.03 -17.26 3.47
C GLU A 137 13.26 -16.89 2.21
N TRP A 138 11.92 -17.10 2.18
CA TRP A 138 11.14 -16.85 0.98
C TRP A 138 11.21 -15.39 0.51
N PHE A 139 11.44 -14.45 1.44
CA PHE A 139 11.63 -13.04 1.09
C PHE A 139 12.82 -12.79 0.16
N TYR A 140 13.79 -13.69 0.16
CA TYR A 140 15.03 -13.58 -0.63
C TYR A 140 15.05 -14.52 -1.84
N LYS A 141 13.93 -15.22 -2.13
CA LYS A 141 13.77 -16.18 -3.20
C LYS A 141 12.78 -15.69 -4.26
N PRO A 142 12.76 -16.29 -5.47
CA PRO A 142 11.79 -15.94 -6.51
C PRO A 142 10.35 -15.92 -5.98
N GLY A 143 9.63 -14.84 -6.28
CA GLY A 143 8.29 -14.56 -5.72
C GLY A 143 8.30 -13.71 -4.44
N GLY A 144 9.48 -13.44 -3.87
CA GLY A 144 9.72 -12.47 -2.81
C GLY A 144 10.34 -11.17 -3.34
N GLY A 145 11.26 -10.59 -2.57
CA GLY A 145 11.93 -9.33 -2.90
C GLY A 145 11.35 -8.11 -2.19
N CYS A 146 12.15 -7.07 -2.11
CA CYS A 146 11.75 -5.85 -1.40
C CYS A 146 10.61 -5.10 -2.11
N LEU A 147 10.46 -5.24 -3.41
CA LEU A 147 9.34 -4.64 -4.14
C LEU A 147 8.01 -5.28 -3.73
N PHE A 148 7.94 -6.62 -3.68
CA PHE A 148 6.73 -7.32 -3.29
C PHE A 148 6.40 -7.20 -1.80
N ASP A 149 7.41 -7.12 -0.94
CA ASP A 149 7.17 -7.01 0.50
C ASP A 149 6.87 -5.58 0.94
N LEU A 150 7.64 -4.61 0.50
CA LEU A 150 7.61 -3.22 0.97
C LEU A 150 7.16 -2.22 -0.11
N GLY A 151 7.65 -2.36 -1.35
CA GLY A 151 7.31 -1.46 -2.45
C GLY A 151 5.81 -1.42 -2.75
N VAL A 152 5.10 -2.50 -2.48
CA VAL A 152 3.64 -2.61 -2.62
C VAL A 152 2.90 -1.55 -1.81
N TYR A 153 3.34 -1.22 -0.59
CA TYR A 153 2.75 -0.17 0.25
C TYR A 153 2.88 1.20 -0.39
N SER A 154 4.11 1.55 -0.78
CA SER A 154 4.39 2.84 -1.41
C SER A 154 3.64 3.02 -2.75
N ILE A 155 3.55 1.97 -3.57
CA ILE A 155 2.81 2.00 -4.84
C ILE A 155 1.31 2.17 -4.57
N ALA A 156 0.74 1.39 -3.64
CA ALA A 156 -0.67 1.47 -3.30
C ALA A 156 -1.04 2.85 -2.75
N SER A 157 -0.20 3.42 -1.88
CA SER A 157 -0.41 4.74 -1.29
C SER A 157 -0.32 5.84 -2.35
N LEU A 158 0.72 5.86 -3.18
CA LEU A 158 0.90 6.88 -4.22
C LEU A 158 -0.21 6.83 -5.27
N THR A 159 -0.53 5.64 -5.78
CA THR A 159 -1.59 5.49 -6.79
C THR A 159 -2.98 5.74 -6.20
N GLY A 160 -3.22 5.35 -4.94
CA GLY A 160 -4.46 5.64 -4.23
C GLY A 160 -4.72 7.15 -4.02
N LEU A 161 -3.67 7.96 -3.83
CA LEU A 161 -3.77 9.41 -3.69
C LEU A 161 -3.84 10.17 -5.02
N LEU A 162 -3.02 9.74 -6.01
CA LEU A 162 -2.71 10.54 -7.19
C LEU A 162 -3.25 9.93 -8.50
N GLY A 163 -3.91 8.77 -8.41
CA GLY A 163 -4.46 8.06 -9.56
C GLY A 163 -3.48 7.10 -10.23
N PRO A 164 -3.89 6.47 -11.34
CA PRO A 164 -3.16 5.38 -11.95
C PRO A 164 -1.81 5.80 -12.53
N ALA A 165 -0.83 4.92 -12.41
CA ALA A 165 0.45 4.99 -13.08
C ALA A 165 0.28 4.72 -14.58
N ARG A 166 1.08 5.39 -15.41
CA ARG A 166 1.13 5.21 -16.85
C ARG A 166 2.42 4.55 -17.32
N ARG A 167 3.51 4.81 -16.60
CA ARG A 167 4.85 4.33 -16.96
C ARG A 167 5.71 4.19 -15.72
N VAL A 168 6.58 3.18 -15.72
CA VAL A 168 7.51 2.88 -14.63
C VAL A 168 8.92 2.75 -15.17
N MET A 169 9.90 3.32 -14.45
CA MET A 169 11.31 3.07 -14.63
C MET A 169 11.94 2.71 -13.30
N ALA A 170 12.76 1.66 -13.23
CA ALA A 170 13.36 1.21 -12.00
C ALA A 170 14.82 0.77 -12.17
N MET A 171 15.59 0.92 -11.09
CA MET A 171 16.86 0.24 -10.88
C MET A 171 16.72 -0.66 -9.67
N THR A 172 17.08 -1.93 -9.84
CA THR A 172 17.05 -2.95 -8.80
C THR A 172 18.43 -3.60 -8.64
N SER A 173 18.76 -4.02 -7.45
CA SER A 173 20.02 -4.73 -7.18
C SER A 173 19.88 -5.74 -6.03
N VAL A 174 20.81 -6.68 -6.00
CA VAL A 174 21.12 -7.47 -4.82
C VAL A 174 22.34 -6.82 -4.18
N ALA A 175 22.13 -5.97 -3.17
CA ALA A 175 23.20 -5.24 -2.49
C ALA A 175 23.90 -6.10 -1.44
N LEU A 176 23.17 -6.99 -0.78
CA LEU A 176 23.71 -7.94 0.21
C LEU A 176 23.40 -9.37 -0.26
N PRO A 177 24.37 -10.04 -0.94
CA PRO A 177 24.14 -11.32 -1.58
C PRO A 177 23.86 -12.49 -0.63
N ASP A 178 24.23 -12.35 0.63
CA ASP A 178 24.03 -13.36 1.66
C ASP A 178 23.37 -12.74 2.90
N ARG A 179 22.34 -13.41 3.43
CA ARG A 179 21.57 -12.96 4.59
C ARG A 179 21.51 -14.04 5.66
N GLN A 180 21.55 -13.61 6.95
CA GLN A 180 21.26 -14.50 8.06
C GLN A 180 19.74 -14.61 8.23
N VAL A 181 19.22 -15.84 8.12
CA VAL A 181 17.81 -16.15 8.31
C VAL A 181 17.72 -17.29 9.31
N ALA A 182 17.15 -17.01 10.48
CA ALA A 182 17.20 -17.91 11.64
C ALA A 182 18.66 -18.34 11.95
N ASP A 183 18.97 -19.60 11.82
CA ASP A 183 20.27 -20.23 12.16
C ASP A 183 21.18 -20.48 10.95
N ARG A 184 20.80 -20.01 9.76
CA ARG A 184 21.52 -20.29 8.51
C ARG A 184 21.77 -19.06 7.64
N THR A 185 22.79 -19.13 6.81
CA THR A 185 23.05 -18.16 5.74
C THR A 185 22.24 -18.55 4.50
N VAL A 186 21.50 -17.59 3.95
CA VAL A 186 20.67 -17.76 2.76
C VAL A 186 21.20 -16.86 1.65
N ARG A 187 21.34 -17.43 0.45
CA ARG A 187 21.68 -16.67 -0.76
C ARG A 187 20.48 -15.87 -1.23
N VAL A 188 20.66 -14.57 -1.47
CA VAL A 188 19.66 -13.67 -2.02
C VAL A 188 19.60 -13.82 -3.54
N GLU A 189 18.42 -14.12 -4.08
CA GLU A 189 18.20 -14.41 -5.50
C GLU A 189 17.30 -13.36 -6.20
N VAL A 190 16.70 -12.45 -5.42
CA VAL A 190 15.82 -11.38 -5.90
C VAL A 190 16.32 -10.03 -5.37
N GLU A 191 15.73 -8.95 -5.85
CA GLU A 191 16.12 -7.61 -5.43
C GLU A 191 15.92 -7.39 -3.92
N ASP A 192 16.94 -6.88 -3.25
CA ASP A 192 16.87 -6.42 -1.86
C ASP A 192 16.98 -4.89 -1.75
N ASN A 193 17.13 -4.21 -2.90
CA ASN A 193 17.24 -2.75 -3.00
C ASN A 193 16.66 -2.27 -4.33
N ALA A 194 15.76 -1.28 -4.28
CA ALA A 194 15.09 -0.75 -5.46
C ALA A 194 14.87 0.77 -5.37
N GLN A 195 15.06 1.43 -6.53
CA GLN A 195 14.65 2.81 -6.79
C GLN A 195 13.69 2.79 -7.97
N VAL A 196 12.48 3.32 -7.77
CA VAL A 196 11.42 3.31 -8.79
C VAL A 196 10.94 4.72 -9.08
N ILE A 197 10.82 5.06 -10.35
CA ILE A 197 10.21 6.30 -10.82
C ILE A 197 8.90 5.92 -11.52
N ILE A 198 7.82 6.59 -11.16
CA ILE A 198 6.48 6.38 -11.72
C ILE A 198 6.02 7.67 -12.36
N GLU A 199 5.59 7.59 -13.64
CA GLU A 199 4.82 8.63 -14.29
C GLU A 199 3.33 8.33 -14.10
N LEU A 200 2.61 9.24 -13.44
CA LEU A 200 1.18 9.12 -13.20
C LEU A 200 0.36 9.61 -14.39
N GLY A 201 -0.89 9.20 -14.50
CA GLY A 201 -1.80 9.63 -15.57
C GLY A 201 -2.02 11.15 -15.63
N SER A 202 -1.88 11.85 -14.50
CA SER A 202 -1.92 13.31 -14.39
C SER A 202 -0.67 14.01 -14.96
N GLY A 203 0.40 13.27 -15.24
CA GLY A 203 1.73 13.81 -15.59
C GLY A 203 2.63 14.08 -14.39
N ALA A 204 2.15 13.93 -13.16
CA ALA A 204 2.99 14.02 -11.97
C ALA A 204 4.00 12.86 -11.94
N LEU A 205 5.18 13.12 -11.38
CA LEU A 205 6.23 12.11 -11.20
C LEU A 205 6.34 11.70 -9.74
N ALA A 206 6.43 10.40 -9.48
CA ALA A 206 6.65 9.87 -8.15
C ALA A 206 7.94 9.04 -8.09
N VAL A 207 8.65 9.11 -6.95
CA VAL A 207 9.87 8.35 -6.69
C VAL A 207 9.67 7.48 -5.45
N ILE A 208 9.98 6.21 -5.57
CA ILE A 208 9.94 5.25 -4.46
C ILE A 208 11.37 4.76 -4.18
N THR A 209 11.75 4.82 -2.91
CA THR A 209 12.95 4.17 -2.37
C THR A 209 12.51 3.04 -1.47
N THR A 210 12.84 1.78 -1.82
CA THR A 210 12.48 0.62 -1.00
C THR A 210 13.59 -0.41 -0.97
N GLY A 211 13.70 -1.12 0.15
CA GLY A 211 14.74 -2.15 0.27
C GLY A 211 14.87 -2.76 1.65
N PHE A 212 15.52 -3.93 1.67
CA PHE A 212 15.99 -4.60 2.88
C PHE A 212 17.41 -4.12 3.28
N THR A 213 17.81 -2.93 2.79
CA THR A 213 19.13 -2.32 3.01
C THR A 213 19.05 -0.99 3.76
N LEU A 214 17.85 -0.50 4.04
CA LEU A 214 17.63 0.73 4.79
C LEU A 214 17.63 0.43 6.28
N GLN A 215 18.74 0.68 6.96
CA GLN A 215 18.86 0.37 8.40
C GLN A 215 17.96 1.27 9.26
N GLN A 216 17.84 2.55 8.90
CA GLN A 216 16.99 3.55 9.52
C GLN A 216 16.90 4.79 8.64
N TYR A 217 15.79 5.52 8.74
CA TYR A 217 15.59 6.81 8.04
C TYR A 217 14.71 7.76 8.86
N ARG A 218 14.79 9.06 8.55
CA ARG A 218 14.00 10.12 9.21
C ARG A 218 13.07 10.86 8.25
N SER A 219 13.08 10.50 6.97
CA SER A 219 12.18 11.10 5.99
C SER A 219 10.74 10.63 6.25
N PRO A 220 9.74 11.44 5.91
CA PRO A 220 8.37 11.00 5.88
C PRO A 220 8.19 9.75 5.00
N ALA A 221 7.23 8.89 5.37
CA ALA A 221 6.90 7.72 4.59
C ALA A 221 6.37 8.10 3.19
N LEU A 222 5.62 9.21 3.12
CA LEU A 222 4.99 9.72 1.91
C LEU A 222 5.04 11.24 1.88
N GLU A 223 5.39 11.82 0.72
CA GLU A 223 5.45 13.25 0.46
C GLU A 223 4.75 13.54 -0.88
N VAL A 224 3.87 14.53 -0.90
CA VAL A 224 3.23 15.03 -2.13
C VAL A 224 3.45 16.53 -2.24
N TYR A 225 4.00 16.96 -3.35
CA TYR A 225 4.31 18.35 -3.67
C TYR A 225 3.35 18.84 -4.75
N GLY A 226 2.58 19.84 -4.42
CA GLY A 226 1.67 20.49 -5.34
C GLY A 226 2.14 21.89 -5.75
N SER A 227 1.38 22.53 -6.65
CA SER A 227 1.73 23.85 -7.19
C SER A 227 1.66 24.99 -6.16
N THR A 228 0.95 24.84 -5.03
CA THR A 228 0.76 25.87 -3.99
C THR A 228 1.01 25.39 -2.57
N GLY A 229 1.48 24.15 -2.42
CA GLY A 229 1.75 23.57 -1.10
C GLY A 229 2.34 22.17 -1.19
N ALA A 230 2.52 21.56 -0.02
CA ALA A 230 2.99 20.19 0.12
C ALA A 230 2.32 19.52 1.31
N VAL A 231 2.17 18.22 1.26
CA VAL A 231 1.70 17.40 2.38
C VAL A 231 2.61 16.19 2.53
N GLN A 232 2.92 15.83 3.77
CA GLN A 232 3.73 14.66 4.06
C GLN A 232 3.15 13.84 5.21
N MET A 233 3.18 12.51 5.07
CA MET A 233 2.71 11.57 6.08
C MET A 233 3.84 11.20 7.02
N LEU A 234 3.62 11.36 8.32
CA LEU A 234 4.56 10.99 9.37
C LEU A 234 4.37 9.52 9.77
N GLY A 235 5.37 8.96 10.44
CA GLY A 235 5.42 7.53 10.76
C GLY A 235 5.82 6.67 9.56
N ASP A 236 5.48 5.40 9.61
CA ASP A 236 5.69 4.46 8.52
C ASP A 236 4.46 4.34 7.62
N ASP A 237 4.64 3.82 6.40
CA ASP A 237 3.53 3.67 5.43
C ASP A 237 2.43 2.71 5.93
N TRP A 238 2.75 1.77 6.80
CA TRP A 238 1.79 0.84 7.41
C TRP A 238 1.31 1.27 8.81
N ASP A 239 1.97 2.26 9.42
CA ASP A 239 1.67 2.79 10.75
C ASP A 239 1.81 4.34 10.75
N PRO A 240 0.83 5.05 10.16
CA PRO A 240 0.87 6.51 10.08
C PRO A 240 0.71 7.18 11.46
N GLU A 241 1.57 8.15 11.76
CA GLU A 241 1.57 8.90 13.03
C GLU A 241 1.01 10.32 12.91
N GLY A 242 0.40 10.65 11.78
CA GLY A 242 -0.11 11.97 11.47
C GLY A 242 0.51 12.53 10.17
N TYR A 243 0.37 13.82 9.97
CA TYR A 243 0.86 14.44 8.74
C TYR A 243 1.28 15.91 8.99
N GLU A 244 2.03 16.45 8.04
CA GLU A 244 2.38 17.86 7.97
C GLU A 244 1.86 18.45 6.66
N LEU A 245 1.33 19.67 6.74
CA LEU A 245 0.79 20.43 5.60
C LEU A 245 1.50 21.76 5.49
N TRP A 246 2.08 22.04 4.33
CA TRP A 246 2.59 23.35 3.94
C TRP A 246 1.64 23.99 2.93
N ARG A 247 1.29 25.23 3.15
CA ARG A 247 0.59 26.07 2.20
C ARG A 247 1.36 27.36 1.99
N ASN A 248 1.53 27.76 0.73
CA ASN A 248 2.28 28.97 0.39
C ASN A 248 1.66 30.24 0.99
N ASP A 249 0.34 30.30 1.15
CA ASP A 249 -0.37 31.42 1.77
C ASP A 249 -0.16 31.49 3.29
N ALA A 250 0.05 30.36 3.95
CA ALA A 250 0.34 30.29 5.37
C ALA A 250 1.83 30.51 5.69
N GLY A 251 2.73 30.13 4.78
CA GLY A 251 4.18 30.27 4.93
C GLY A 251 4.79 29.50 6.11
N ALA A 252 4.11 28.44 6.57
CA ALA A 252 4.54 27.62 7.70
C ALA A 252 4.03 26.19 7.56
N TRP A 253 4.78 25.23 8.12
CA TRP A 253 4.31 23.86 8.30
C TRP A 253 3.26 23.80 9.41
N GLN A 254 2.15 23.13 9.12
CA GLN A 254 1.11 22.79 10.08
C GLN A 254 1.24 21.30 10.40
N VAL A 255 1.47 20.95 11.66
CA VAL A 255 1.68 19.58 12.10
C VAL A 255 0.40 19.04 12.74
N PHE A 256 -0.08 17.93 12.23
CA PHE A 256 -1.28 17.24 12.71
C PHE A 256 -0.88 15.83 13.17
N LYS A 257 -1.14 15.52 14.43
CA LYS A 257 -0.90 14.19 14.95
C LYS A 257 -2.04 13.25 14.60
N GLU A 258 -1.74 11.96 14.54
CA GLU A 258 -2.75 10.93 14.37
C GLU A 258 -3.77 10.99 15.51
N THR A 259 -5.04 10.99 15.16
CA THR A 259 -6.17 11.08 16.10
C THR A 259 -6.73 9.71 16.49
N ALA A 260 -6.34 8.67 15.76
CA ALA A 260 -6.66 7.29 16.05
C ALA A 260 -5.36 6.48 16.21
N PRO A 261 -4.54 6.75 17.27
CA PRO A 261 -3.23 6.11 17.44
C PRO A 261 -3.32 4.59 17.61
N ASP A 262 -4.49 4.07 17.96
CA ASP A 262 -4.77 2.63 18.06
C ASP A 262 -5.33 2.04 16.75
N TRP A 263 -5.33 2.81 15.64
CA TRP A 263 -5.75 2.28 14.35
C TRP A 263 -4.84 1.12 13.92
N PRO A 264 -5.41 -0.09 13.73
CA PRO A 264 -4.59 -1.24 13.39
C PRO A 264 -4.36 -1.32 11.88
N TRP A 265 -3.15 -1.58 11.45
CA TRP A 265 -2.82 -1.84 10.04
C TRP A 265 -3.63 -3.00 9.43
N THR A 266 -4.26 -3.84 10.26
CA THR A 266 -5.17 -4.94 9.88
C THR A 266 -6.63 -4.51 9.72
N ASP A 267 -6.93 -3.23 9.72
CA ASP A 267 -8.30 -2.67 9.73
C ASP A 267 -9.15 -3.08 8.52
N GLY A 268 -8.52 -3.61 7.47
CA GLY A 268 -9.22 -4.18 6.33
C GLY A 268 -10.29 -5.21 6.68
N LEU A 269 -10.06 -6.03 7.71
CA LEU A 269 -11.06 -7.01 8.15
C LEU A 269 -12.32 -6.32 8.70
N ARG A 270 -12.18 -5.28 9.52
CA ARG A 270 -13.31 -4.51 10.02
C ARG A 270 -14.07 -3.86 8.86
N HIS A 271 -13.35 -3.19 7.96
CA HIS A 271 -13.92 -2.52 6.80
C HIS A 271 -14.70 -3.50 5.90
N LEU A 272 -14.13 -4.68 5.61
CA LEU A 272 -14.82 -5.67 4.77
C LEU A 272 -16.09 -6.22 5.45
N VAL A 273 -16.04 -6.49 6.76
CA VAL A 273 -17.22 -6.94 7.52
C VAL A 273 -18.31 -5.88 7.55
N GLU A 274 -17.97 -4.60 7.68
CA GLU A 274 -18.93 -3.49 7.57
C GLU A 274 -19.55 -3.44 6.17
N CYS A 275 -18.74 -3.58 5.12
CA CYS A 275 -19.25 -3.62 3.74
C CYS A 275 -20.21 -4.78 3.50
N ILE A 276 -19.91 -5.99 4.02
CA ILE A 276 -20.77 -7.17 3.93
C ILE A 276 -22.10 -6.89 4.63
N ARG A 277 -22.06 -6.41 5.87
CA ARG A 277 -23.26 -6.12 6.66
C ARG A 277 -24.15 -5.05 6.03
N ASP A 278 -23.55 -3.99 5.51
CA ASP A 278 -24.26 -2.81 5.01
C ASP A 278 -24.57 -2.92 3.51
N GLY A 279 -24.17 -4.01 2.85
CA GLY A 279 -24.39 -4.24 1.41
C GLY A 279 -23.64 -3.22 0.51
N THR A 280 -22.49 -2.71 0.98
CA THR A 280 -21.68 -1.72 0.28
C THR A 280 -20.42 -2.34 -0.32
N LYS A 281 -19.74 -1.60 -1.19
CA LYS A 281 -18.46 -2.04 -1.77
C LYS A 281 -17.29 -1.49 -0.96
N PRO A 282 -16.19 -2.25 -0.81
CA PRO A 282 -14.97 -1.74 -0.21
C PRO A 282 -14.41 -0.53 -0.97
N CYS A 283 -13.85 0.43 -0.24
CA CYS A 283 -13.22 1.60 -0.86
C CYS A 283 -11.90 1.27 -1.59
N LEU A 284 -11.22 0.19 -1.18
CA LEU A 284 -10.08 -0.38 -1.91
C LEU A 284 -10.61 -1.41 -2.90
N THR A 285 -10.45 -1.12 -4.19
CA THR A 285 -11.05 -1.93 -5.24
C THR A 285 -10.11 -3.02 -5.74
N PRO A 286 -10.63 -4.16 -6.22
CA PRO A 286 -9.81 -5.19 -6.88
C PRO A 286 -9.04 -4.64 -8.08
N GLU A 287 -9.58 -3.65 -8.79
CA GLU A 287 -8.94 -2.97 -9.92
C GLU A 287 -7.70 -2.19 -9.49
N HIS A 288 -7.77 -1.49 -8.35
CA HIS A 288 -6.60 -0.83 -7.78
C HIS A 288 -5.53 -1.84 -7.36
N ALA A 289 -5.92 -2.93 -6.70
CA ALA A 289 -4.99 -3.99 -6.33
C ALA A 289 -4.31 -4.65 -7.55
N TYR A 290 -5.05 -4.86 -8.64
CA TYR A 290 -4.51 -5.32 -9.91
C TYR A 290 -3.49 -4.32 -10.49
N HIS A 291 -3.85 -3.04 -10.49
CA HIS A 291 -2.97 -1.97 -10.95
C HIS A 291 -1.66 -1.91 -10.15
N VAL A 292 -1.75 -2.00 -8.82
CA VAL A 292 -0.57 -2.07 -7.94
C VAL A 292 0.33 -3.24 -8.30
N LEU A 293 -0.24 -4.41 -8.58
CA LEU A 293 0.53 -5.59 -9.02
C LEU A 293 1.19 -5.36 -10.37
N GLU A 294 0.49 -4.76 -11.35
CA GLU A 294 1.10 -4.47 -12.66
C GLU A 294 2.28 -3.50 -12.52
N VAL A 295 2.16 -2.45 -11.68
CA VAL A 295 3.25 -1.51 -11.40
C VAL A 295 4.44 -2.21 -10.74
N LEU A 296 4.21 -3.13 -9.79
CA LEU A 296 5.27 -3.94 -9.17
C LEU A 296 6.04 -4.78 -10.20
N LEU A 297 5.31 -5.52 -11.02
CA LEU A 297 5.90 -6.37 -12.06
C LEU A 297 6.59 -5.53 -13.14
N ALA A 298 6.03 -4.37 -13.49
CA ALA A 298 6.67 -3.42 -14.39
C ALA A 298 7.97 -2.87 -13.79
N ALA A 299 8.03 -2.59 -12.49
CA ALA A 299 9.26 -2.16 -11.81
C ALA A 299 10.34 -3.25 -11.82
N GLN A 300 9.99 -4.48 -11.51
CA GLN A 300 10.93 -5.62 -11.60
C GLN A 300 11.45 -5.81 -13.03
N ARG A 301 10.53 -5.79 -14.00
CA ARG A 301 10.88 -5.90 -15.41
C ARG A 301 11.78 -4.76 -15.87
N SER A 302 11.46 -3.52 -15.49
CA SER A 302 12.26 -2.34 -15.79
C SER A 302 13.70 -2.46 -15.25
N GLY A 303 13.85 -2.87 -14.00
CA GLY A 303 15.16 -3.11 -13.38
C GLY A 303 16.00 -4.16 -14.12
N LYS A 304 15.35 -5.23 -14.60
CA LYS A 304 15.99 -6.31 -15.36
C LYS A 304 16.36 -5.89 -16.81
N GLU A 305 15.42 -5.25 -17.51
CA GLU A 305 15.55 -4.88 -18.93
C GLU A 305 16.26 -3.54 -19.12
N ARG A 306 16.41 -2.73 -18.05
CA ARG A 306 17.03 -1.40 -18.04
C ARG A 306 16.34 -0.41 -18.98
N GLN A 307 15.02 -0.47 -19.02
CA GLN A 307 14.17 0.40 -19.82
C GLN A 307 12.89 0.77 -19.08
N SER A 308 12.22 1.83 -19.53
CA SER A 308 10.88 2.17 -19.01
C SER A 308 9.84 1.18 -19.53
N ILE A 309 8.87 0.87 -18.70
CA ILE A 309 7.77 -0.05 -18.99
C ILE A 309 6.45 0.71 -18.89
N ASP A 310 5.63 0.63 -19.94
CA ASP A 310 4.29 1.19 -19.91
C ASP A 310 3.36 0.29 -19.06
N VAL A 311 2.50 0.94 -18.26
CA VAL A 311 1.45 0.30 -17.45
C VAL A 311 0.12 0.49 -18.19
N THR A 312 -0.62 -0.58 -18.37
CA THR A 312 -1.82 -0.60 -19.21
C THR A 312 -3.12 -0.59 -18.44
N SER A 313 -3.09 -1.07 -17.19
CA SER A 313 -4.26 -1.04 -16.31
C SER A 313 -4.58 0.36 -15.83
N SER A 314 -5.82 0.53 -15.45
CA SER A 314 -6.34 1.74 -14.82
C SER A 314 -7.43 1.36 -13.82
N PHE A 315 -7.78 2.29 -12.96
CA PHE A 315 -8.85 2.14 -11.99
C PHE A 315 -9.51 3.51 -11.75
N ASP A 316 -10.77 3.48 -11.28
CA ASP A 316 -11.47 4.69 -10.88
C ASP A 316 -10.91 5.22 -9.54
N PRO A 317 -10.93 6.55 -9.29
CA PRO A 317 -10.49 7.13 -8.03
C PRO A 317 -11.11 6.41 -6.82
N LEU A 318 -10.27 6.09 -5.83
CA LEU A 318 -10.75 5.42 -4.62
C LEU A 318 -11.72 6.30 -3.85
N ASN A 319 -12.83 5.70 -3.41
CA ASN A 319 -13.79 6.38 -2.54
C ASN A 319 -13.33 6.30 -1.08
N LEU A 320 -12.38 7.15 -0.70
CA LEU A 320 -11.73 7.16 0.62
C LEU A 320 -12.54 7.88 1.72
N GLY A 321 -13.85 8.08 1.51
CA GLY A 321 -14.73 8.72 2.49
C GLY A 321 -14.37 10.19 2.79
N ASP A 322 -15.32 10.88 3.44
CA ASP A 322 -15.13 12.26 3.92
C ASP A 322 -14.98 12.36 5.45
N ALA A 323 -15.06 11.21 6.14
CA ALA A 323 -14.97 11.15 7.58
C ALA A 323 -13.51 11.08 8.05
N GLY A 324 -13.00 12.16 8.52
CA GLY A 324 -11.74 12.24 9.26
C GLY A 324 -11.78 13.49 10.15
N PRO A 325 -11.15 13.45 11.33
CA PRO A 325 -11.20 14.54 12.27
C PRO A 325 -10.60 15.83 11.69
N THR A 326 -11.27 16.93 11.96
CA THR A 326 -10.70 18.27 11.85
C THR A 326 -9.98 18.55 13.16
N GLU A 327 -8.66 18.74 13.14
CA GLU A 327 -7.92 18.84 14.38
C GLU A 327 -6.95 20.00 14.45
N ALA A 328 -6.64 20.40 15.69
CA ALA A 328 -5.84 21.55 15.99
C ALA A 328 -4.40 21.39 15.45
N ALA A 329 -4.02 22.30 14.55
CA ALA A 329 -2.67 22.38 14.03
C ALA A 329 -1.73 23.05 15.05
N HIS A 330 -0.55 22.47 15.22
CA HIS A 330 0.58 23.16 15.80
C HIS A 330 1.38 23.81 14.66
N LEU A 331 1.56 25.15 14.73
CA LEU A 331 2.39 25.87 13.78
C LEU A 331 3.86 25.67 14.16
N VAL A 332 4.63 25.10 13.25
CA VAL A 332 6.09 25.02 13.37
C VAL A 332 6.70 25.91 12.30
N HIS A 333 7.30 27.03 12.73
CA HIS A 333 8.08 27.87 11.82
C HIS A 333 9.44 27.21 11.56
N ASP A 334 9.63 26.72 10.34
CA ASP A 334 10.95 26.31 9.90
C ASP A 334 11.78 27.54 9.53
N ARG A 335 12.63 27.99 10.47
CA ARG A 335 13.54 29.10 10.26
C ARG A 335 14.77 28.75 9.42
N THR A 336 14.90 27.53 8.94
CA THR A 336 16.14 27.05 8.32
C THR A 336 16.18 27.18 6.79
N ARG A 337 15.09 27.65 6.13
CA ARG A 337 15.04 27.82 4.68
C ARG A 337 14.36 29.13 4.29
N GLU A 338 15.06 30.25 4.38
CA GLU A 338 14.75 31.42 3.59
C GLU A 338 15.18 31.19 2.12
N HIS A 339 14.37 30.45 1.37
CA HIS A 339 14.40 30.48 -0.08
C HIS A 339 13.17 31.28 -0.53
N SER A 340 13.27 32.61 -0.40
CA SER A 340 12.39 33.49 -1.16
C SER A 340 12.71 33.34 -2.64
N PRO A 341 11.75 33.02 -3.51
CA PRO A 341 11.97 33.14 -4.94
C PRO A 341 12.35 34.61 -5.24
N PRO A 342 13.26 34.87 -6.17
CA PRO A 342 13.58 36.23 -6.56
C PRO A 342 12.30 36.93 -7.02
N ALA A 343 12.06 38.12 -6.50
CA ALA A 343 10.95 38.95 -6.89
C ALA A 343 10.94 39.09 -8.42
N ALA A 344 9.82 38.77 -9.06
CA ALA A 344 9.64 38.95 -10.49
C ALA A 344 9.99 40.39 -10.84
N GLY A 345 11.02 40.54 -11.68
CA GLY A 345 11.67 41.80 -11.98
C GLY A 345 10.69 42.89 -12.43
N ALA A 346 10.77 44.02 -11.78
CA ALA A 346 10.30 45.27 -12.32
C ALA A 346 11.14 45.54 -13.59
N THR A 347 10.53 45.44 -14.77
CA THR A 347 11.08 45.95 -16.01
C THR A 347 11.14 47.47 -15.90
N GLY A 348 12.32 47.98 -15.56
CA GLY A 348 12.63 49.39 -15.67
C GLY A 348 12.65 49.80 -17.11
N ALA A 349 11.68 50.56 -17.51
CA ALA A 349 11.81 51.44 -18.67
C ALA A 349 12.83 52.53 -18.29
N GLY A 350 13.95 52.55 -19.01
CA GLY A 350 14.96 53.59 -18.93
C GLY A 350 15.22 54.13 -20.34
N SER A 351 14.68 55.28 -20.61
CA SER A 351 15.10 56.18 -21.69
C SER A 351 16.52 56.68 -21.41
N ASP A 352 17.42 56.54 -22.35
CA ASP A 352 18.18 57.52 -23.13
C ASP A 352 19.30 56.80 -23.92
#